data_f7a656317cd5d01372758767b3994cf1
#
_entry.id   f7a656317cd5d01372758767b3994cf1
#
_cell.length_a   1.000
_cell.length_b   1.000
_cell.length_c   1.000
_cell.angle_alpha   90.00
_cell.angle_beta   90.00
_cell.angle_gamma   90.00
#
_symmetry.space_group_name_H-M   'P 1'
#
loop_
_entity.id
_entity.type
_entity.pdbx_description
1 polymer ?
#
loop_
_entity_poly.entity_id
_entity_poly.type
_entity_poly.pdbx_seq_one_letter_code
_entity_poly.pdbx_strand_id
1 'polypeptide(L)'
;MKLAAVLAMTLATSSCVQLPTYDLVVYGGTSGGVVAAVAAARAGRSVVLVEPSAHLGGMTSAGLGATDIGNKRAIGGMAREFYRAVRRHYDAPTSWTLEARPEYQGIGLKDGEDAMWAFEPHVAEQLFEQLVAEAGVHVERGARIELDGGVRKDGARIVSLATEDGRRFEGRVFIDASYEGDLLALAGVSSHVGREANSRYGESLNGVQVANASKHQFKVRVDPYVLPGDPSSGLLFGVGVQSPGSDGSEDRRVQAYCFRLCATDDPRNRIPWPKPEGYAERDYELLLRNFEAGDSLAPWHPLGMPNRKTDSNNNGAFSTDHIGANWDYATASWSVRDAIVAEHERYQKGLMWTLANSPRVPVDVREHFASYGLPKDEFIETGGWPHMLYIREARRMIGEYVMTEHECRGTRKALRPIGLAAYTMDSHNVQRYVDASGAVRNEGDVQVGGFPPYGIDYGAVLPQRAECTNLLVPVCLSASHIAYGSIRMEPVFMVLGESCAVAADLALERGVGVHDVEYRELRARLLAAQQVLE
;
A
#
# COMPACT_ATOMS: atom_id res chain seq x y z
N MET A 1 -23.55 -72.71 -28.34
CA MET A 1 -22.92 -71.48 -28.87
C MET A 1 -22.79 -70.46 -27.72
N LYS A 2 -21.61 -70.33 -27.18
CA LYS A 2 -21.33 -69.37 -26.12
C LYS A 2 -20.67 -68.14 -26.76
N LEU A 3 -21.32 -66.94 -26.73
CA LEU A 3 -20.75 -65.68 -27.13
C LEU A 3 -19.86 -65.17 -25.98
N ALA A 4 -18.59 -65.02 -26.24
CA ALA A 4 -17.68 -64.31 -25.34
C ALA A 4 -17.70 -62.81 -25.70
N ALA A 5 -18.10 -61.91 -24.79
CA ALA A 5 -18.00 -60.47 -24.92
C ALA A 5 -16.59 -60.06 -24.50
N VAL A 6 -15.83 -59.46 -25.42
CA VAL A 6 -14.53 -58.83 -25.17
C VAL A 6 -14.79 -57.39 -24.74
N LEU A 7 -14.49 -57.07 -23.48
CA LEU A 7 -14.56 -55.73 -22.93
C LEU A 7 -13.23 -55.02 -23.26
N ALA A 8 -13.27 -54.09 -24.22
CA ALA A 8 -12.13 -53.24 -24.53
C ALA A 8 -12.03 -52.11 -23.49
N MET A 9 -11.02 -52.17 -22.63
CA MET A 9 -10.69 -51.16 -21.65
C MET A 9 -9.85 -50.09 -22.33
N THR A 10 -10.44 -48.97 -22.70
CA THR A 10 -9.72 -47.78 -23.20
C THR A 10 -8.99 -47.14 -22.04
N LEU A 11 -7.70 -47.28 -21.97
CA LEU A 11 -6.81 -46.50 -21.12
C LEU A 11 -6.78 -45.07 -21.66
N ALA A 12 -7.47 -44.14 -20.99
CA ALA A 12 -7.32 -42.72 -21.20
C ALA A 12 -5.93 -42.30 -20.67
N THR A 13 -4.99 -42.11 -21.56
CA THR A 13 -3.72 -41.45 -21.24
C THR A 13 -3.99 -39.99 -20.96
N SER A 14 -4.07 -39.63 -19.68
CA SER A 14 -4.07 -38.24 -19.24
C SER A 14 -2.71 -37.65 -19.64
N SER A 15 -2.64 -36.93 -20.77
CA SER A 15 -1.48 -36.12 -21.10
C SER A 15 -1.36 -35.05 -20.02
N CYS A 16 -0.37 -35.20 -19.15
CA CYS A 16 0.02 -34.17 -18.20
C CYS A 16 0.48 -32.98 -19.05
N VAL A 17 -0.38 -31.96 -19.17
CA VAL A 17 0.03 -30.68 -19.80
C VAL A 17 1.11 -30.09 -18.91
N GLN A 18 2.34 -30.10 -19.39
CA GLN A 18 3.45 -29.49 -18.68
C GLN A 18 3.24 -27.98 -18.69
N LEU A 19 3.04 -27.39 -17.51
CA LEU A 19 2.88 -25.95 -17.36
C LEU A 19 4.19 -25.25 -17.76
N PRO A 20 4.13 -24.07 -18.38
CA PRO A 20 5.32 -23.28 -18.64
C PRO A 20 6.01 -22.91 -17.32
N THR A 21 7.31 -23.12 -17.23
CA THR A 21 8.13 -22.69 -16.09
C THR A 21 8.73 -21.34 -16.42
N TYR A 22 8.40 -20.31 -15.66
CA TYR A 22 8.94 -18.98 -15.80
C TYR A 22 10.29 -18.85 -15.08
N ASP A 23 11.16 -17.99 -15.58
CA ASP A 23 12.35 -17.59 -14.83
C ASP A 23 11.96 -16.84 -13.56
N LEU A 24 10.95 -15.96 -13.67
CA LEU A 24 10.45 -15.14 -12.57
C LEU A 24 8.91 -15.13 -12.52
N VAL A 25 8.36 -15.39 -11.34
CA VAL A 25 6.94 -15.20 -11.03
C VAL A 25 6.85 -14.04 -10.03
N VAL A 26 6.16 -12.97 -10.41
CA VAL A 26 5.89 -11.81 -9.55
C VAL A 26 4.43 -11.88 -9.13
N TYR A 27 4.15 -11.90 -7.83
CA TYR A 27 2.80 -11.84 -7.26
C TYR A 27 2.54 -10.45 -6.70
N GLY A 28 1.47 -9.79 -7.19
CA GLY A 28 1.10 -8.41 -6.90
C GLY A 28 1.56 -7.43 -7.99
N GLY A 29 0.61 -6.89 -8.76
CA GLY A 29 0.83 -5.84 -9.77
C GLY A 29 0.89 -4.43 -9.17
N THR A 30 1.42 -4.28 -7.95
CA THR A 30 1.72 -2.98 -7.35
C THR A 30 2.76 -2.23 -8.16
N SER A 31 3.02 -0.96 -7.85
CA SER A 31 4.07 -0.19 -8.52
C SER A 31 5.43 -0.91 -8.47
N GLY A 32 5.78 -1.50 -7.32
CA GLY A 32 7.00 -2.30 -7.15
C GLY A 32 6.97 -3.60 -7.95
N GLY A 33 5.81 -4.28 -8.02
CA GLY A 33 5.66 -5.52 -8.78
C GLY A 33 5.71 -5.33 -10.29
N VAL A 34 5.05 -4.28 -10.80
CA VAL A 34 5.15 -3.91 -12.23
C VAL A 34 6.59 -3.61 -12.61
N VAL A 35 7.28 -2.78 -11.81
CA VAL A 35 8.69 -2.43 -12.07
C VAL A 35 9.58 -3.66 -12.00
N ALA A 36 9.38 -4.57 -11.03
CA ALA A 36 10.14 -5.81 -10.95
C ALA A 36 9.95 -6.69 -12.18
N ALA A 37 8.70 -6.88 -12.63
CA ALA A 37 8.39 -7.67 -13.81
C ALA A 37 9.00 -7.08 -15.08
N VAL A 38 8.87 -5.77 -15.28
CA VAL A 38 9.41 -5.05 -16.43
C VAL A 38 10.96 -5.09 -16.44
N ALA A 39 11.61 -4.88 -15.29
CA ALA A 39 13.06 -4.94 -15.18
C ALA A 39 13.61 -6.31 -15.57
N ALA A 40 13.00 -7.39 -15.08
CA ALA A 40 13.41 -8.76 -15.42
C ALA A 40 13.14 -9.10 -16.90
N ALA A 41 12.00 -8.66 -17.46
CA ALA A 41 11.69 -8.87 -18.87
C ALA A 41 12.68 -8.12 -19.79
N ARG A 42 13.04 -6.88 -19.45
CA ARG A 42 14.07 -6.11 -20.15
C ARG A 42 15.46 -6.77 -20.08
N ALA A 43 15.74 -7.55 -19.03
CA ALA A 43 16.94 -8.39 -18.92
C ALA A 43 16.85 -9.72 -19.71
N GLY A 44 15.75 -9.95 -20.44
CA GLY A 44 15.55 -11.13 -21.29
C GLY A 44 15.02 -12.36 -20.54
N ARG A 45 14.48 -12.21 -19.34
CA ARG A 45 13.88 -13.29 -18.56
C ARG A 45 12.42 -13.55 -18.96
N SER A 46 12.00 -14.81 -18.89
CA SER A 46 10.60 -15.17 -18.99
C SER A 46 9.88 -14.83 -17.69
N VAL A 47 8.89 -13.91 -17.75
CA VAL A 47 8.23 -13.35 -16.56
C VAL A 47 6.73 -13.49 -16.67
N VAL A 48 6.09 -13.86 -15.56
CA VAL A 48 4.64 -13.68 -15.36
C VAL A 48 4.38 -12.77 -14.16
N LEU A 49 3.54 -11.76 -14.36
CA LEU A 49 3.00 -10.89 -13.31
C LEU A 49 1.59 -11.35 -12.98
N VAL A 50 1.38 -11.84 -11.76
CA VAL A 50 0.11 -12.38 -11.25
C VAL A 50 -0.52 -11.32 -10.35
N GLU A 51 -1.63 -10.71 -10.79
CA GLU A 51 -2.31 -9.62 -10.09
C GLU A 51 -3.69 -10.04 -9.60
N PRO A 52 -3.98 -9.90 -8.28
CA PRO A 52 -5.29 -10.25 -7.72
C PRO A 52 -6.48 -9.44 -8.25
N SER A 53 -6.24 -8.21 -8.68
CA SER A 53 -7.26 -7.29 -9.20
C SER A 53 -7.28 -7.22 -10.74
N ALA A 54 -8.05 -6.29 -11.29
CA ALA A 54 -8.04 -5.97 -12.72
C ALA A 54 -7.00 -4.90 -13.09
N HIS A 55 -6.42 -4.20 -12.10
CA HIS A 55 -5.65 -2.96 -12.26
C HIS A 55 -4.17 -3.15 -11.97
N LEU A 56 -3.30 -2.35 -12.59
CA LEU A 56 -1.86 -2.33 -12.35
C LEU A 56 -1.42 -1.01 -11.69
N GLY A 57 -0.34 -1.08 -10.90
CA GLY A 57 0.28 0.09 -10.29
C GLY A 57 -0.05 0.28 -8.81
N GLY A 58 -0.95 -0.53 -8.24
CA GLY A 58 -1.32 -0.47 -6.82
C GLY A 58 -1.80 0.92 -6.41
N MET A 59 -1.34 1.45 -5.29
CA MET A 59 -1.78 2.76 -4.78
C MET A 59 -1.40 3.91 -5.71
N THR A 60 -0.34 3.80 -6.51
CA THR A 60 0.05 4.83 -7.49
C THR A 60 -1.05 5.07 -8.52
N SER A 61 -1.80 4.05 -8.92
CA SER A 61 -2.95 4.15 -9.84
C SER A 61 -4.31 4.18 -9.13
N ALA A 62 -4.35 3.97 -7.81
CA ALA A 62 -5.58 3.87 -7.02
C ALA A 62 -5.85 5.11 -6.14
N GLY A 63 -5.38 6.29 -6.55
CA GLY A 63 -5.74 7.56 -5.92
C GLY A 63 -4.60 8.28 -5.18
N LEU A 64 -3.47 7.62 -4.88
CA LEU A 64 -2.29 8.29 -4.32
C LEU A 64 -1.53 9.02 -5.42
N GLY A 65 -2.14 10.07 -5.95
CA GLY A 65 -1.63 10.85 -7.08
C GLY A 65 -0.67 11.97 -6.68
N ALA A 66 -0.68 12.39 -5.41
CA ALA A 66 0.34 13.28 -4.84
C ALA A 66 1.36 12.43 -4.07
N THR A 67 2.52 12.20 -4.69
CA THR A 67 3.48 11.20 -4.23
C THR A 67 4.17 11.57 -2.92
N ASP A 68 4.04 10.71 -1.92
CA ASP A 68 4.82 10.76 -0.68
C ASP A 68 6.26 10.28 -0.94
N ILE A 69 7.26 11.14 -0.77
CA ILE A 69 8.61 10.83 -1.26
C ILE A 69 9.76 11.33 -0.36
N GLY A 70 9.56 12.42 0.36
CA GLY A 70 10.65 13.09 1.07
C GLY A 70 11.68 13.70 0.13
N ASN A 71 12.91 13.16 0.08
CA ASN A 71 13.95 13.65 -0.80
C ASN A 71 13.89 13.00 -2.19
N LYS A 72 13.43 13.74 -3.18
CA LYS A 72 13.28 13.28 -4.58
C LYS A 72 14.59 12.81 -5.23
N ARG A 73 15.76 13.28 -4.75
CA ARG A 73 17.08 12.87 -5.26
C ARG A 73 17.46 11.45 -4.85
N ALA A 74 16.80 10.90 -3.83
CA ALA A 74 16.99 9.50 -3.41
C ALA A 74 16.40 8.48 -4.40
N ILE A 75 15.53 8.93 -5.32
CA ILE A 75 14.83 8.06 -6.26
C ILE A 75 15.54 8.06 -7.60
N GLY A 76 16.09 6.89 -7.98
CA GLY A 76 16.78 6.61 -9.24
C GLY A 76 16.08 5.52 -10.06
N GLY A 77 16.80 4.97 -11.04
CA GLY A 77 16.40 3.83 -11.84
C GLY A 77 15.03 3.97 -12.53
N MET A 78 14.33 2.86 -12.65
CA MET A 78 13.01 2.81 -13.29
C MET A 78 11.94 3.60 -12.54
N ALA A 79 12.06 3.78 -11.22
CA ALA A 79 11.19 4.68 -10.48
C ALA A 79 11.30 6.11 -11.02
N ARG A 80 12.51 6.60 -11.21
CA ARG A 80 12.74 7.94 -11.82
C ARG A 80 12.26 7.99 -13.28
N GLU A 81 12.43 6.90 -14.05
CA GLU A 81 11.93 6.77 -15.42
C GLU A 81 10.40 6.95 -15.47
N PHE A 82 9.66 6.32 -14.56
CA PHE A 82 8.21 6.47 -14.42
C PHE A 82 7.81 7.93 -14.19
N TYR A 83 8.39 8.61 -13.20
CA TYR A 83 8.04 10.02 -12.92
C TYR A 83 8.49 10.99 -14.02
N ARG A 84 9.50 10.64 -14.81
CA ARG A 84 9.85 11.32 -16.06
C ARG A 84 8.81 11.08 -17.15
N ALA A 85 8.22 9.89 -17.22
CA ALA A 85 7.13 9.61 -18.16
C ALA A 85 5.87 10.40 -17.80
N VAL A 86 5.53 10.51 -16.50
CA VAL A 86 4.50 11.41 -16.01
C VAL A 86 4.76 12.85 -16.47
N ARG A 87 6.00 13.36 -16.30
CA ARG A 87 6.35 14.71 -16.76
C ARG A 87 6.14 14.88 -18.26
N ARG A 88 6.61 13.92 -19.09
CA ARG A 88 6.40 13.96 -20.54
C ARG A 88 4.94 13.99 -20.93
N HIS A 89 4.07 13.24 -20.22
CA HIS A 89 2.63 13.25 -20.43
C HIS A 89 2.08 14.67 -20.26
N TYR A 90 2.37 15.34 -19.14
CA TYR A 90 1.87 16.70 -18.86
C TYR A 90 2.65 17.83 -19.54
N ASP A 91 3.73 17.55 -20.25
CA ASP A 91 4.36 18.52 -21.16
C ASP A 91 3.53 18.71 -22.45
N ALA A 92 2.66 17.74 -22.80
CA ALA A 92 1.74 17.86 -23.92
C ALA A 92 0.54 18.76 -23.56
N PRO A 93 0.25 19.81 -24.35
CA PRO A 93 -0.91 20.68 -24.07
C PRO A 93 -2.26 19.95 -24.04
N THR A 94 -2.38 18.82 -24.77
CA THR A 94 -3.58 17.98 -24.84
C THR A 94 -3.90 17.23 -23.55
N SER A 95 -2.96 17.11 -22.63
CA SER A 95 -3.15 16.48 -21.32
C SER A 95 -3.89 17.39 -20.32
N TRP A 96 -4.07 18.67 -20.66
CA TRP A 96 -4.74 19.66 -19.82
C TRP A 96 -6.15 19.92 -20.36
N THR A 97 -7.12 19.18 -19.84
CA THR A 97 -8.50 19.16 -20.36
C THR A 97 -9.46 20.06 -19.58
N LEU A 98 -9.20 20.28 -18.29
CA LEU A 98 -10.10 21.01 -17.38
C LEU A 98 -9.50 22.30 -16.83
N GLU A 99 -8.18 22.46 -16.92
CA GLU A 99 -7.45 23.68 -16.61
C GLU A 99 -6.31 23.88 -17.61
N ALA A 100 -5.78 25.08 -17.71
CA ALA A 100 -4.57 25.32 -18.48
C ALA A 100 -3.32 25.05 -17.64
N ARG A 101 -2.27 24.49 -18.27
CA ARG A 101 -1.00 24.19 -17.55
C ARG A 101 -0.47 25.34 -16.68
N PRO A 102 -0.49 26.64 -17.10
CA PRO A 102 -0.04 27.74 -16.25
C PRO A 102 -0.92 28.01 -15.01
N GLU A 103 -2.15 27.51 -14.99
CA GLU A 103 -3.10 27.66 -13.88
C GLU A 103 -2.86 26.62 -12.79
N TYR A 104 -2.20 25.50 -13.13
CA TYR A 104 -1.88 24.45 -12.18
C TYR A 104 -0.86 24.92 -11.14
N GLN A 105 -1.28 24.95 -9.88
CA GLN A 105 -0.48 25.37 -8.72
C GLN A 105 -0.08 24.19 -7.81
N GLY A 106 -0.28 22.96 -8.28
CA GLY A 106 0.00 21.74 -7.49
C GLY A 106 1.49 21.53 -7.23
N ILE A 107 1.77 20.72 -6.22
CA ILE A 107 3.13 20.44 -5.72
C ILE A 107 4.01 19.63 -6.69
N GLY A 108 3.41 19.04 -7.70
CA GLY A 108 4.06 18.03 -8.57
C GLY A 108 4.94 18.60 -9.67
N LEU A 109 4.75 19.86 -10.05
CA LEU A 109 5.43 20.49 -11.19
C LEU A 109 6.27 21.67 -10.73
N LYS A 110 7.60 21.53 -10.81
CA LYS A 110 8.53 22.64 -10.56
C LYS A 110 9.42 22.88 -11.78
N ASP A 111 9.71 24.15 -12.05
CA ASP A 111 10.62 24.50 -13.12
C ASP A 111 12.02 23.94 -12.84
N GLY A 112 12.64 23.37 -13.88
CA GLY A 112 13.96 22.75 -13.80
C GLY A 112 14.01 21.33 -13.23
N GLU A 113 12.90 20.77 -12.74
CA GLU A 113 12.81 19.33 -12.41
C GLU A 113 12.58 18.51 -13.69
N ASP A 114 13.22 17.34 -13.79
CA ASP A 114 13.09 16.41 -14.92
C ASP A 114 11.93 15.42 -14.79
N ALA A 115 11.24 15.42 -13.64
CA ALA A 115 10.17 14.50 -13.26
C ALA A 115 8.99 15.26 -12.64
N MET A 116 7.80 14.67 -12.70
CA MET A 116 6.59 15.20 -12.08
C MET A 116 6.04 14.19 -11.06
N TRP A 117 5.68 14.68 -9.87
CA TRP A 117 5.38 13.87 -8.70
C TRP A 117 3.93 13.97 -8.24
N ALA A 118 3.08 14.61 -9.04
CA ALA A 118 1.64 14.61 -8.89
C ALA A 118 0.99 14.37 -10.24
N PHE A 119 -0.03 13.52 -10.28
CA PHE A 119 -0.64 13.04 -11.51
C PHE A 119 -2.04 12.48 -11.23
N GLU A 120 -2.81 12.38 -12.29
CA GLU A 120 -4.13 11.75 -12.28
C GLU A 120 -3.99 10.22 -12.21
N PRO A 121 -4.88 9.50 -11.49
CA PRO A 121 -4.79 8.03 -11.34
C PRO A 121 -4.77 7.26 -12.66
N HIS A 122 -5.66 7.60 -13.61
CA HIS A 122 -5.71 6.95 -14.92
C HIS A 122 -4.42 7.12 -15.73
N VAL A 123 -3.71 8.25 -15.58
CA VAL A 123 -2.42 8.49 -16.25
C VAL A 123 -1.36 7.54 -15.71
N ALA A 124 -1.33 7.35 -14.38
CA ALA A 124 -0.40 6.40 -13.77
C ALA A 124 -0.66 4.97 -14.25
N GLU A 125 -1.92 4.53 -14.28
CA GLU A 125 -2.29 3.19 -14.76
C GLU A 125 -1.90 3.00 -16.23
N GLN A 126 -2.21 3.96 -17.10
CA GLN A 126 -1.83 3.93 -18.52
C GLN A 126 -0.31 3.79 -18.71
N LEU A 127 0.49 4.49 -17.91
CA LEU A 127 1.95 4.38 -17.99
C LEU A 127 2.45 3.02 -17.53
N PHE A 128 1.86 2.41 -16.50
CA PHE A 128 2.21 1.04 -16.10
C PHE A 128 1.81 0.02 -17.15
N GLU A 129 0.63 0.14 -17.74
CA GLU A 129 0.17 -0.72 -18.84
C GLU A 129 1.12 -0.61 -20.06
N GLN A 130 1.54 0.60 -20.40
CA GLN A 130 2.50 0.82 -21.46
C GLN A 130 3.86 0.14 -21.17
N LEU A 131 4.40 0.31 -19.96
CA LEU A 131 5.67 -0.31 -19.56
C LEU A 131 5.62 -1.83 -19.67
N VAL A 132 4.54 -2.44 -19.22
CA VAL A 132 4.30 -3.90 -19.27
C VAL A 132 4.21 -4.37 -20.72
N ALA A 133 3.44 -3.66 -21.55
CA ALA A 133 3.26 -4.00 -22.97
C ALA A 133 4.58 -3.88 -23.76
N GLU A 134 5.33 -2.78 -23.57
CA GLU A 134 6.61 -2.55 -24.23
C GLU A 134 7.67 -3.59 -23.87
N ALA A 135 7.66 -4.06 -22.60
CA ALA A 135 8.58 -5.10 -22.13
C ALA A 135 8.12 -6.53 -22.49
N GLY A 136 6.90 -6.71 -22.99
CA GLY A 136 6.34 -8.02 -23.30
C GLY A 136 6.09 -8.90 -22.09
N VAL A 137 5.77 -8.32 -20.92
CA VAL A 137 5.46 -9.07 -19.70
C VAL A 137 4.11 -9.78 -19.86
N HIS A 138 4.06 -11.08 -19.53
CA HIS A 138 2.81 -11.81 -19.42
C HIS A 138 2.10 -11.42 -18.12
N VAL A 139 0.87 -10.89 -18.22
CA VAL A 139 0.08 -10.45 -17.06
C VAL A 139 -1.18 -11.30 -16.91
N GLU A 140 -1.35 -11.85 -15.71
CA GLU A 140 -2.53 -12.61 -15.30
C GLU A 140 -3.30 -11.81 -14.24
N ARG A 141 -4.47 -11.28 -14.63
CA ARG A 141 -5.33 -10.45 -13.76
C ARG A 141 -6.46 -11.26 -13.13
N GLY A 142 -7.04 -10.72 -12.04
CA GLY A 142 -8.08 -11.39 -11.27
C GLY A 142 -7.59 -12.70 -10.67
N ALA A 143 -6.30 -12.78 -10.34
CA ALA A 143 -5.57 -13.99 -9.98
C ALA A 143 -5.25 -14.00 -8.48
N ARG A 144 -6.27 -14.06 -7.61
CA ARG A 144 -6.10 -14.15 -6.15
C ARG A 144 -5.42 -15.45 -5.79
N ILE A 145 -4.32 -15.38 -5.03
CA ILE A 145 -3.64 -16.59 -4.54
C ILE A 145 -4.58 -17.42 -3.66
N GLU A 146 -4.55 -18.75 -3.84
CA GLU A 146 -5.28 -19.67 -2.97
C GLU A 146 -4.67 -19.66 -1.57
N LEU A 147 -5.44 -19.21 -0.57
CA LEU A 147 -4.94 -19.05 0.80
C LEU A 147 -4.82 -20.36 1.57
N ASP A 148 -5.38 -21.46 1.05
CA ASP A 148 -5.22 -22.79 1.63
C ASP A 148 -4.41 -23.70 0.68
N GLY A 149 -3.10 -23.78 0.95
CA GLY A 149 -2.19 -24.63 0.18
C GLY A 149 -1.82 -24.11 -1.21
N GLY A 150 -2.03 -22.80 -1.51
CA GLY A 150 -1.73 -22.20 -2.80
C GLY A 150 -0.24 -22.14 -3.16
N VAL A 151 0.67 -22.45 -2.24
CA VAL A 151 2.13 -22.48 -2.51
C VAL A 151 2.66 -23.89 -2.33
N ARG A 152 3.27 -24.43 -3.39
CA ARG A 152 3.99 -25.70 -3.36
C ARG A 152 5.48 -25.45 -3.22
N LYS A 153 6.12 -26.15 -2.29
CA LYS A 153 7.57 -26.08 -2.06
C LYS A 153 8.22 -27.45 -2.25
N ASP A 154 9.51 -27.43 -2.56
CA ASP A 154 10.44 -28.55 -2.44
C ASP A 154 11.55 -28.11 -1.45
N GLY A 155 11.51 -28.64 -0.24
CA GLY A 155 12.31 -28.16 0.87
C GLY A 155 12.07 -26.66 1.15
N ALA A 156 13.11 -25.85 1.15
CA ALA A 156 13.03 -24.40 1.31
C ALA A 156 12.81 -23.64 -0.02
N ARG A 157 12.53 -24.33 -1.11
CA ARG A 157 12.36 -23.72 -2.44
C ARG A 157 10.88 -23.70 -2.84
N ILE A 158 10.34 -22.54 -3.24
CA ILE A 158 9.02 -22.44 -3.88
C ILE A 158 9.15 -23.02 -5.29
N VAL A 159 8.20 -23.87 -5.67
CA VAL A 159 8.10 -24.47 -7.00
C VAL A 159 6.98 -23.84 -7.80
N SER A 160 5.82 -23.60 -7.15
CA SER A 160 4.68 -22.97 -7.82
C SER A 160 3.78 -22.25 -6.83
N LEU A 161 3.04 -21.26 -7.34
CA LEU A 161 1.84 -20.73 -6.69
C LEU A 161 0.58 -21.13 -7.48
N ALA A 162 -0.55 -21.23 -6.79
CA ALA A 162 -1.87 -21.47 -7.36
C ALA A 162 -2.84 -20.37 -6.92
N THR A 163 -3.85 -20.12 -7.73
CA THR A 163 -4.89 -19.11 -7.50
C THR A 163 -6.23 -19.77 -7.22
N GLU A 164 -7.18 -19.04 -6.59
CA GLU A 164 -8.52 -19.55 -6.24
C GLU A 164 -9.29 -20.10 -7.46
N ASP A 165 -9.04 -19.59 -8.66
CA ASP A 165 -9.65 -20.07 -9.91
C ASP A 165 -8.93 -21.27 -10.55
N GLY A 166 -7.91 -21.80 -9.86
CA GLY A 166 -7.19 -23.01 -10.26
C GLY A 166 -6.03 -22.80 -11.23
N ARG A 167 -5.73 -21.57 -11.65
CA ARG A 167 -4.49 -21.30 -12.41
C ARG A 167 -3.27 -21.61 -11.54
N ARG A 168 -2.18 -22.07 -12.17
CA ARG A 168 -0.93 -22.40 -11.50
C ARG A 168 0.26 -21.88 -12.27
N PHE A 169 1.21 -21.28 -11.53
CA PHE A 169 2.40 -20.65 -12.09
C PHE A 169 3.65 -21.29 -11.47
N GLU A 170 4.46 -21.96 -12.30
CA GLU A 170 5.74 -22.54 -11.90
C GLU A 170 6.88 -21.56 -12.20
N GLY A 171 7.84 -21.44 -11.28
CA GLY A 171 8.92 -20.48 -11.41
C GLY A 171 10.24 -20.92 -10.78
N ARG A 172 11.33 -20.31 -11.26
CA ARG A 172 12.68 -20.50 -10.70
C ARG A 172 12.93 -19.56 -9.52
N VAL A 173 12.51 -18.28 -9.63
CA VAL A 173 12.56 -17.26 -8.59
C VAL A 173 11.16 -16.64 -8.46
N PHE A 174 10.80 -16.22 -7.25
CA PHE A 174 9.52 -15.59 -6.93
C PHE A 174 9.76 -14.22 -6.31
N ILE A 175 8.86 -13.26 -6.59
CA ILE A 175 8.80 -11.97 -5.91
C ILE A 175 7.39 -11.80 -5.33
N ASP A 176 7.29 -11.57 -4.01
CA ASP A 176 6.06 -11.12 -3.37
C ASP A 176 6.05 -9.59 -3.33
N ALA A 177 5.34 -8.99 -4.25
CA ALA A 177 5.15 -7.54 -4.34
C ALA A 177 3.73 -7.11 -3.92
N SER A 178 2.97 -7.98 -3.25
CA SER A 178 1.66 -7.64 -2.69
C SER A 178 1.78 -6.76 -1.43
N TYR A 179 0.71 -6.00 -1.13
CA TYR A 179 0.67 -5.22 0.12
C TYR A 179 0.36 -6.09 1.35
N GLU A 180 -0.15 -7.30 1.14
CA GLU A 180 -0.57 -8.23 2.18
C GLU A 180 0.54 -9.19 2.62
N GLY A 181 1.46 -9.55 1.70
CA GLY A 181 2.49 -10.56 1.93
C GLY A 181 1.91 -11.98 2.03
N ASP A 182 0.96 -12.31 1.17
CA ASP A 182 0.33 -13.63 1.22
C ASP A 182 1.23 -14.73 0.68
N LEU A 183 1.98 -14.45 -0.40
CA LEU A 183 2.92 -15.42 -0.97
C LEU A 183 4.02 -15.76 0.05
N LEU A 184 4.58 -14.75 0.75
CA LEU A 184 5.60 -15.00 1.78
C LEU A 184 5.04 -15.84 2.94
N ALA A 185 3.81 -15.57 3.39
CA ALA A 185 3.19 -16.31 4.48
C ALA A 185 2.91 -17.78 4.09
N LEU A 186 2.36 -18.01 2.89
CA LEU A 186 2.09 -19.35 2.35
C LEU A 186 3.37 -20.14 2.06
N ALA A 187 4.48 -19.44 1.78
CA ALA A 187 5.80 -20.04 1.69
C ALA A 187 6.41 -20.42 3.05
N GLY A 188 5.71 -20.14 4.16
CA GLY A 188 6.19 -20.42 5.51
C GLY A 188 7.32 -19.50 5.96
N VAL A 189 7.39 -18.30 5.40
CA VAL A 189 8.35 -17.28 5.79
C VAL A 189 7.83 -16.53 7.03
N SER A 190 8.70 -16.35 8.01
CA SER A 190 8.39 -15.64 9.25
C SER A 190 8.05 -14.17 8.99
N SER A 191 6.96 -13.71 9.62
CA SER A 191 6.50 -12.33 9.50
C SER A 191 5.86 -11.83 10.80
N HIS A 192 5.73 -10.52 10.92
CA HIS A 192 5.04 -9.85 12.01
C HIS A 192 3.83 -9.08 11.48
N VAL A 193 2.73 -9.09 12.26
CA VAL A 193 1.55 -8.23 12.06
C VAL A 193 1.32 -7.44 13.33
N GLY A 194 1.12 -6.13 13.21
CA GLY A 194 1.02 -5.23 14.34
C GLY A 194 2.35 -4.58 14.69
N ARG A 195 2.48 -4.11 15.93
CA ARG A 195 3.62 -3.31 16.37
C ARG A 195 4.50 -4.11 17.35
N GLU A 196 5.78 -4.18 17.08
CA GLU A 196 6.77 -4.79 18.00
C GLU A 196 6.98 -3.89 19.22
N ALA A 197 7.33 -4.49 20.36
CA ALA A 197 7.77 -3.72 21.51
C ALA A 197 9.07 -2.95 21.19
N ASN A 198 9.21 -1.72 21.74
CA ASN A 198 10.46 -0.94 21.63
C ASN A 198 11.71 -1.75 22.02
N SER A 199 11.58 -2.61 23.03
CA SER A 199 12.68 -3.44 23.52
C SER A 199 13.19 -4.49 22.54
N ARG A 200 12.37 -4.87 21.53
CA ARG A 200 12.73 -5.92 20.58
C ARG A 200 13.95 -5.56 19.73
N TYR A 201 14.02 -4.30 19.30
CA TYR A 201 15.10 -3.79 18.46
C TYR A 201 15.83 -2.59 19.09
N GLY A 202 15.51 -2.25 20.35
CA GLY A 202 16.09 -1.09 21.04
C GLY A 202 15.61 0.25 20.48
N GLU A 203 14.39 0.29 19.99
CA GLU A 203 13.74 1.47 19.40
C GLU A 203 13.03 2.33 20.46
N SER A 204 12.57 3.51 20.06
CA SER A 204 11.87 4.46 20.92
C SER A 204 10.47 4.83 20.45
N LEU A 205 10.16 4.61 19.18
CA LEU A 205 8.94 5.05 18.51
C LEU A 205 8.05 3.88 18.04
N ASN A 206 8.42 2.65 18.40
CA ASN A 206 7.66 1.46 18.05
C ASN A 206 6.65 1.09 19.15
N GLY A 207 5.81 0.08 18.91
CA GLY A 207 4.78 -0.35 19.87
C GLY A 207 3.68 0.69 20.09
N VAL A 208 2.99 0.58 21.20
CA VAL A 208 1.97 1.55 21.63
C VAL A 208 2.61 2.92 21.86
N GLN A 209 1.97 3.99 21.41
CA GLN A 209 2.51 5.36 21.42
C GLN A 209 1.44 6.36 21.89
N VAL A 210 1.09 6.33 23.17
CA VAL A 210 0.11 7.27 23.77
C VAL A 210 0.71 8.66 23.91
N ALA A 211 1.94 8.75 24.46
CA ALA A 211 2.59 10.02 24.74
C ALA A 211 3.02 10.75 23.45
N ASN A 212 3.44 10.00 22.43
CA ASN A 212 3.93 10.56 21.15
C ASN A 212 2.82 10.82 20.13
N ALA A 213 1.61 10.28 20.32
CA ALA A 213 0.45 10.48 19.43
C ALA A 213 -0.13 11.90 19.57
N SER A 214 0.59 12.89 19.08
CA SER A 214 0.21 14.32 19.17
C SER A 214 -0.49 14.84 17.92
N LYS A 215 -0.36 14.17 16.79
CA LYS A 215 -1.01 14.53 15.52
C LYS A 215 -2.40 13.92 15.42
N HIS A 216 -3.26 14.52 14.63
CA HIS A 216 -4.62 14.03 14.38
C HIS A 216 -5.40 13.68 15.68
N GLN A 217 -5.25 14.52 16.71
CA GLN A 217 -5.91 14.40 18.00
C GLN A 217 -7.13 15.31 18.11
N PHE A 218 -8.07 14.94 18.99
CA PHE A 218 -9.14 15.83 19.41
C PHE A 218 -8.55 17.04 20.15
N LYS A 219 -8.77 18.24 19.61
CA LYS A 219 -8.32 19.52 20.20
C LYS A 219 -9.26 20.01 21.28
N VAL A 220 -10.49 19.53 21.26
CA VAL A 220 -11.56 19.83 22.22
C VAL A 220 -11.98 18.54 22.92
N ARG A 221 -12.62 18.69 24.09
CA ARG A 221 -13.16 17.53 24.80
C ARG A 221 -14.40 17.02 24.08
N VAL A 222 -14.40 15.77 23.65
CA VAL A 222 -15.55 15.09 23.05
C VAL A 222 -15.95 13.92 23.94
N ASP A 223 -17.25 13.87 24.29
CA ASP A 223 -17.81 12.78 25.08
C ASP A 223 -17.96 11.51 24.23
N PRO A 224 -17.45 10.35 24.70
CA PRO A 224 -17.44 9.09 23.94
C PRO A 224 -18.73 8.28 24.00
N TYR A 225 -19.69 8.64 24.88
CA TYR A 225 -20.82 7.78 25.18
C TYR A 225 -22.04 8.07 24.32
N VAL A 226 -22.90 7.07 24.09
CA VAL A 226 -24.13 7.23 23.29
C VAL A 226 -25.01 8.32 23.91
N LEU A 227 -25.25 8.26 25.22
CA LEU A 227 -25.85 9.37 25.99
C LEU A 227 -24.72 10.14 26.66
N PRO A 228 -24.52 11.43 26.34
CA PRO A 228 -23.44 12.22 26.91
C PRO A 228 -23.40 12.17 28.44
N GLY A 229 -22.20 11.87 28.98
CA GLY A 229 -21.97 11.76 30.42
C GLY A 229 -22.43 10.46 31.08
N ASP A 230 -23.01 9.52 30.33
CA ASP A 230 -23.48 8.23 30.85
C ASP A 230 -22.66 7.05 30.26
N PRO A 231 -21.64 6.54 30.99
CA PRO A 231 -20.88 5.37 30.56
C PRO A 231 -21.71 4.10 30.37
N SER A 232 -22.87 3.99 31.06
CA SER A 232 -23.72 2.81 30.94
C SER A 232 -24.48 2.72 29.62
N SER A 233 -24.55 3.83 28.87
CA SER A 233 -25.22 3.91 27.58
C SER A 233 -24.40 3.26 26.42
N GLY A 234 -23.16 2.88 26.70
CA GLY A 234 -22.24 2.34 25.71
C GLY A 234 -21.44 3.41 24.97
N LEU A 235 -20.48 2.97 24.15
CA LEU A 235 -19.57 3.84 23.40
C LEU A 235 -20.13 4.15 22.01
N LEU A 236 -19.79 5.33 21.52
CA LEU A 236 -20.04 5.73 20.14
C LEU A 236 -19.27 4.88 19.15
N PHE A 237 -19.76 4.82 17.92
CA PHE A 237 -19.12 4.10 16.82
C PHE A 237 -17.64 4.52 16.66
N GLY A 238 -16.76 3.53 16.50
CA GLY A 238 -15.33 3.72 16.32
C GLY A 238 -14.53 4.04 17.59
N VAL A 239 -15.14 3.98 18.79
CA VAL A 239 -14.42 4.07 20.08
C VAL A 239 -14.23 2.69 20.68
N GLY A 240 -12.96 2.31 20.95
CA GLY A 240 -12.62 1.04 21.57
C GLY A 240 -12.90 1.01 23.07
N VAL A 241 -13.31 -0.18 23.56
CA VAL A 241 -13.58 -0.44 24.98
C VAL A 241 -12.29 -0.69 25.81
N GLN A 242 -11.17 -0.96 25.14
CA GLN A 242 -9.92 -1.34 25.80
C GLN A 242 -8.99 -0.15 26.00
N SER A 243 -8.20 -0.19 27.07
CA SER A 243 -7.05 0.71 27.24
C SER A 243 -6.06 0.52 26.11
N PRO A 244 -5.38 1.58 25.64
CA PRO A 244 -4.38 1.47 24.60
C PRO A 244 -3.19 0.56 24.97
N GLY A 245 -2.87 0.41 26.25
CA GLY A 245 -1.68 -0.25 26.74
C GLY A 245 -0.63 0.73 27.23
N SER A 246 0.57 0.23 27.54
CA SER A 246 1.71 1.05 27.97
C SER A 246 2.58 1.44 26.77
N ASP A 247 3.12 2.65 26.78
CA ASP A 247 4.01 3.13 25.72
C ASP A 247 5.18 2.16 25.50
N GLY A 248 5.44 1.87 24.23
CA GLY A 248 6.48 0.95 23.80
C GLY A 248 6.15 -0.54 23.96
N SER A 249 4.96 -0.91 24.43
CA SER A 249 4.52 -2.32 24.46
C SER A 249 4.08 -2.80 23.08
N GLU A 250 4.27 -4.09 22.81
CA GLU A 250 3.79 -4.72 21.57
C GLU A 250 2.27 -4.87 21.54
N ASP A 251 1.70 -4.86 20.36
CA ASP A 251 0.33 -5.29 20.09
C ASP A 251 0.16 -5.79 18.64
N ARG A 252 -1.00 -6.38 18.34
CA ARG A 252 -1.31 -6.90 16.99
C ARG A 252 -2.07 -5.90 16.11
N ARG A 253 -2.23 -4.68 16.57
CA ARG A 253 -3.00 -3.66 15.86
C ARG A 253 -2.13 -3.02 14.79
N VAL A 254 -2.76 -2.68 13.66
CA VAL A 254 -2.12 -1.97 12.55
C VAL A 254 -2.74 -0.59 12.37
N GLN A 255 -1.96 0.33 11.79
CA GLN A 255 -2.42 1.68 11.48
C GLN A 255 -3.63 1.66 10.55
N ALA A 256 -4.49 2.67 10.66
CA ALA A 256 -5.76 2.76 9.97
C ALA A 256 -5.60 2.78 8.44
N TYR A 257 -6.56 2.18 7.73
CA TYR A 257 -6.69 2.25 6.28
C TYR A 257 -7.72 3.31 5.87
N CYS A 258 -7.64 3.74 4.62
CA CYS A 258 -8.63 4.58 3.96
C CYS A 258 -8.54 4.41 2.45
N PHE A 259 -9.53 4.89 1.70
CA PHE A 259 -9.34 5.16 0.28
C PHE A 259 -8.69 6.53 0.08
N ARG A 260 -7.69 6.62 -0.79
CA ARG A 260 -7.14 7.91 -1.24
C ARG A 260 -8.08 8.45 -2.31
N LEU A 261 -8.90 9.43 -1.93
CA LEU A 261 -9.94 9.94 -2.82
C LEU A 261 -9.34 10.89 -3.86
N CYS A 262 -9.56 10.55 -5.12
CA CYS A 262 -9.50 11.53 -6.19
C CYS A 262 -10.81 12.32 -6.16
N ALA A 263 -10.75 13.62 -5.92
CA ALA A 263 -11.91 14.50 -5.91
C ALA A 263 -11.71 15.68 -6.87
N THR A 264 -12.80 16.30 -7.30
CA THR A 264 -12.77 17.49 -8.15
C THR A 264 -13.80 18.52 -7.72
N ASP A 265 -13.45 19.79 -7.86
CA ASP A 265 -14.35 20.93 -7.70
C ASP A 265 -14.91 21.45 -9.04
N ASP A 266 -14.47 20.89 -10.18
CA ASP A 266 -14.96 21.31 -11.48
C ASP A 266 -16.38 20.80 -11.73
N PRO A 267 -17.40 21.66 -11.85
CA PRO A 267 -18.79 21.24 -12.03
C PRO A 267 -19.06 20.45 -13.32
N ARG A 268 -18.19 20.58 -14.33
CA ARG A 268 -18.30 19.82 -15.60
C ARG A 268 -17.94 18.36 -15.40
N ASN A 269 -16.99 18.08 -14.47
CA ASN A 269 -16.44 16.75 -14.20
C ASN A 269 -16.98 16.10 -12.91
N ARG A 270 -17.67 16.87 -12.06
CA ARG A 270 -18.06 16.46 -10.72
C ARG A 270 -19.32 15.58 -10.69
N ILE A 271 -19.24 14.48 -9.95
CA ILE A 271 -20.36 13.69 -9.43
C ILE A 271 -20.52 14.09 -7.95
N PRO A 272 -21.67 14.58 -7.48
CA PRO A 272 -21.88 14.87 -6.06
C PRO A 272 -21.63 13.65 -5.18
N TRP A 273 -21.16 13.86 -3.94
CA TRP A 273 -20.90 12.77 -3.02
C TRP A 273 -22.10 11.84 -2.88
N PRO A 274 -21.97 10.53 -3.18
CA PRO A 274 -23.09 9.61 -3.09
C PRO A 274 -23.41 9.27 -1.63
N LYS A 275 -24.70 9.18 -1.31
CA LYS A 275 -25.13 8.62 -0.03
C LYS A 275 -25.02 7.10 -0.09
N PRO A 276 -24.19 6.45 0.74
CA PRO A 276 -24.04 5.00 0.70
C PRO A 276 -25.31 4.29 1.21
N GLU A 277 -25.54 3.11 0.72
CA GLU A 277 -26.53 2.20 1.30
C GLU A 277 -26.17 1.92 2.78
N GLY A 278 -27.17 1.82 3.64
CA GLY A 278 -26.98 1.62 5.08
C GLY A 278 -26.38 2.82 5.83
N TYR A 279 -26.36 4.02 5.22
CA TYR A 279 -25.92 5.25 5.90
C TYR A 279 -26.70 5.50 7.19
N ALA A 280 -25.95 5.75 8.27
CA ALA A 280 -26.52 6.18 9.55
C ALA A 280 -25.71 7.37 10.10
N GLU A 281 -26.36 8.53 10.31
CA GLU A 281 -25.68 9.75 10.83
C GLU A 281 -25.00 9.50 12.19
N ARG A 282 -25.57 8.60 13.01
CA ARG A 282 -25.00 8.23 14.31
C ARG A 282 -23.58 7.65 14.23
N ASP A 283 -23.16 7.09 13.08
CA ASP A 283 -21.80 6.56 12.88
C ASP A 283 -20.77 7.71 12.81
N TYR A 284 -21.23 8.95 12.60
CA TYR A 284 -20.43 10.18 12.55
C TYR A 284 -20.65 11.08 13.77
N GLU A 285 -21.32 10.58 14.80
CA GLU A 285 -21.67 11.36 16.01
C GLU A 285 -20.44 11.97 16.68
N LEU A 286 -19.31 11.26 16.74
CA LEU A 286 -18.05 11.81 17.26
C LEU A 286 -17.57 13.04 16.47
N LEU A 287 -17.67 13.02 15.15
CA LEU A 287 -17.30 14.15 14.29
C LEU A 287 -18.24 15.33 14.54
N LEU A 288 -19.54 15.07 14.60
CA LEU A 288 -20.55 16.11 14.81
C LEU A 288 -20.40 16.76 16.17
N ARG A 289 -20.16 15.98 17.24
CA ARG A 289 -19.84 16.51 18.57
C ARG A 289 -18.52 17.29 18.61
N ASN A 290 -17.52 16.86 17.83
CA ASN A 290 -16.26 17.59 17.72
C ASN A 290 -16.48 18.99 17.12
N PHE A 291 -17.31 19.13 16.09
CA PHE A 291 -17.71 20.41 15.53
C PHE A 291 -18.52 21.25 16.53
N GLU A 292 -19.51 20.67 17.20
CA GLU A 292 -20.34 21.33 18.21
C GLU A 292 -19.50 21.82 19.41
N ALA A 293 -18.42 21.12 19.75
CA ALA A 293 -17.45 21.53 20.75
C ALA A 293 -16.47 22.63 20.30
N GLY A 294 -16.52 23.04 19.02
CA GLY A 294 -15.80 24.18 18.48
C GLY A 294 -14.56 23.87 17.66
N ASP A 295 -14.25 22.61 17.31
CA ASP A 295 -13.21 22.29 16.35
C ASP A 295 -13.80 22.25 14.93
N SER A 296 -13.50 23.26 14.12
CA SER A 296 -13.97 23.39 12.74
C SER A 296 -12.98 22.87 11.69
N LEU A 297 -11.97 22.08 12.09
CA LEU A 297 -10.97 21.56 11.17
C LEU A 297 -11.64 20.62 10.15
N ALA A 298 -11.46 20.91 8.86
CA ALA A 298 -11.90 20.02 7.79
C ALA A 298 -11.19 18.66 7.88
N PRO A 299 -11.92 17.53 7.89
CA PRO A 299 -11.34 16.21 8.17
C PRO A 299 -10.68 15.54 6.96
N TRP A 300 -10.21 16.32 6.02
CA TRP A 300 -9.41 15.88 4.88
C TRP A 300 -8.33 16.90 4.52
N HIS A 301 -7.30 16.44 3.80
CA HIS A 301 -6.23 17.29 3.28
C HIS A 301 -6.12 17.09 1.76
N PRO A 302 -6.79 17.92 0.94
CA PRO A 302 -6.73 17.82 -0.52
C PRO A 302 -5.40 18.36 -1.05
N LEU A 303 -4.67 17.54 -1.80
CA LEU A 303 -3.44 17.92 -2.49
C LEU A 303 -3.73 18.04 -3.98
N GLY A 304 -3.41 19.19 -4.58
CA GLY A 304 -3.72 19.49 -5.99
C GLY A 304 -3.00 18.56 -6.96
N MET A 305 -3.79 17.94 -7.82
CA MET A 305 -3.38 17.18 -9.00
C MET A 305 -3.79 17.92 -10.28
N PRO A 306 -3.24 17.58 -11.47
CA PRO A 306 -3.67 18.16 -12.73
C PRO A 306 -5.18 18.06 -12.98
N ASN A 307 -5.69 18.95 -13.83
CA ASN A 307 -7.09 18.98 -14.27
C ASN A 307 -8.09 19.18 -13.13
N ARG A 308 -7.75 20.05 -12.15
CA ARG A 308 -8.62 20.42 -11.02
C ARG A 308 -9.03 19.21 -10.17
N LYS A 309 -8.16 18.23 -10.07
CA LYS A 309 -8.33 17.06 -9.21
C LYS A 309 -7.49 17.18 -7.95
N THR A 310 -7.81 16.37 -6.95
CA THR A 310 -7.05 16.30 -5.69
C THR A 310 -6.80 14.85 -5.32
N ASP A 311 -5.63 14.58 -4.74
CA ASP A 311 -5.42 13.45 -3.87
C ASP A 311 -5.81 13.87 -2.45
N SER A 312 -6.71 13.15 -1.82
CA SER A 312 -7.24 13.51 -0.50
C SER A 312 -6.74 12.58 0.59
N ASN A 313 -5.92 13.12 1.49
CA ASN A 313 -5.42 12.42 2.66
C ASN A 313 -6.28 12.73 3.91
N ASN A 314 -6.05 11.98 5.01
CA ASN A 314 -6.68 12.21 6.30
C ASN A 314 -6.24 13.56 6.91
N ASN A 315 -7.09 14.14 7.74
CA ASN A 315 -6.78 15.31 8.57
C ASN A 315 -7.66 15.34 9.82
N GLY A 316 -7.09 15.74 10.95
CA GLY A 316 -7.84 15.86 12.21
C GLY A 316 -8.13 14.51 12.91
N ALA A 317 -8.84 14.60 14.03
CA ALA A 317 -9.07 13.47 14.93
C ALA A 317 -10.06 12.44 14.40
N PHE A 318 -11.04 12.89 13.64
CA PHE A 318 -12.01 12.07 12.91
C PHE A 318 -11.88 12.41 11.43
N SER A 319 -11.51 11.46 10.60
CA SER A 319 -11.11 11.72 9.21
C SER A 319 -11.45 10.55 8.29
N THR A 320 -10.84 10.54 7.10
CA THR A 320 -10.95 9.43 6.14
C THR A 320 -10.37 8.12 6.66
N ASP A 321 -9.45 8.16 7.64
CA ASP A 321 -8.92 6.96 8.29
C ASP A 321 -10.00 6.29 9.14
N HIS A 322 -10.34 5.03 8.80
CA HIS A 322 -11.28 4.22 9.59
C HIS A 322 -10.54 3.50 10.71
N ILE A 323 -10.24 4.24 11.78
CA ILE A 323 -9.39 3.78 12.88
C ILE A 323 -9.98 2.53 13.55
N GLY A 324 -9.19 1.44 13.61
CA GLY A 324 -9.54 0.20 14.30
C GLY A 324 -10.37 -0.80 13.50
N ALA A 325 -10.75 -0.48 12.23
CA ALA A 325 -11.61 -1.33 11.43
C ALA A 325 -10.86 -2.39 10.59
N ASN A 326 -9.53 -2.39 10.61
CA ASN A 326 -8.70 -3.17 9.69
C ASN A 326 -7.71 -4.14 10.37
N TRP A 327 -7.78 -4.32 11.69
CA TRP A 327 -6.76 -5.11 12.42
C TRP A 327 -6.66 -6.56 11.95
N ASP A 328 -7.78 -7.16 11.54
CA ASP A 328 -7.83 -8.56 11.09
C ASP A 328 -7.48 -8.73 9.61
N TYR A 329 -7.41 -7.64 8.82
CA TYR A 329 -7.28 -7.68 7.37
C TYR A 329 -6.10 -8.54 6.90
N ALA A 330 -4.91 -8.35 7.48
CA ALA A 330 -3.69 -9.01 7.02
C ALA A 330 -3.77 -10.55 7.01
N THR A 331 -4.50 -11.14 7.97
CA THR A 331 -4.58 -12.60 8.15
C THR A 331 -5.94 -13.20 7.77
N ALA A 332 -6.86 -12.37 7.27
CA ALA A 332 -8.21 -12.78 6.92
C ALA A 332 -8.28 -13.53 5.58
N SER A 333 -9.35 -14.32 5.41
CA SER A 333 -9.74 -14.86 4.10
C SER A 333 -10.14 -13.75 3.13
N TRP A 334 -10.16 -14.04 1.83
CA TRP A 334 -10.58 -13.06 0.82
C TRP A 334 -11.98 -12.50 1.09
N SER A 335 -12.93 -13.36 1.47
CA SER A 335 -14.31 -12.92 1.77
C SER A 335 -14.38 -11.95 2.96
N VAL A 336 -13.56 -12.14 3.99
CA VAL A 336 -13.48 -11.22 5.14
C VAL A 336 -12.78 -9.93 4.74
N ARG A 337 -11.71 -9.98 3.93
CA ARG A 337 -11.06 -8.78 3.38
C ARG A 337 -12.02 -7.97 2.52
N ASP A 338 -12.79 -8.62 1.64
CA ASP A 338 -13.80 -7.96 0.82
C ASP A 338 -14.86 -7.25 1.69
N ALA A 339 -15.28 -7.86 2.80
CA ALA A 339 -16.20 -7.23 3.75
C ALA A 339 -15.56 -6.02 4.47
N ILE A 340 -14.29 -6.10 4.85
CA ILE A 340 -13.54 -4.97 5.44
C ILE A 340 -13.40 -3.82 4.42
N VAL A 341 -13.10 -4.12 3.16
CA VAL A 341 -13.02 -3.12 2.08
C VAL A 341 -14.37 -2.43 1.90
N ALA A 342 -15.47 -3.19 1.80
CA ALA A 342 -16.82 -2.64 1.66
C ALA A 342 -17.23 -1.76 2.85
N GLU A 343 -16.85 -2.12 4.08
CA GLU A 343 -17.10 -1.31 5.26
C GLU A 343 -16.31 0.00 5.25
N HIS A 344 -15.05 -0.01 4.82
CA HIS A 344 -14.26 1.23 4.64
C HIS A 344 -14.86 2.13 3.56
N GLU A 345 -15.35 1.56 2.46
CA GLU A 345 -16.06 2.31 1.41
C GLU A 345 -17.34 2.95 1.95
N ARG A 346 -18.18 2.16 2.66
CA ARG A 346 -19.41 2.66 3.29
C ARG A 346 -19.11 3.80 4.26
N TYR A 347 -18.13 3.60 5.15
CA TYR A 347 -17.69 4.59 6.12
C TYR A 347 -17.25 5.89 5.43
N GLN A 348 -16.36 5.81 4.46
CA GLN A 348 -15.77 7.01 3.87
C GLN A 348 -16.75 7.74 2.93
N LYS A 349 -17.60 7.01 2.17
CA LYS A 349 -18.72 7.60 1.42
C LYS A 349 -19.70 8.34 2.33
N GLY A 350 -20.05 7.72 3.45
CA GLY A 350 -20.96 8.33 4.43
C GLY A 350 -20.34 9.52 5.13
N LEU A 351 -19.03 9.52 5.39
CA LEU A 351 -18.30 10.69 5.89
C LEU A 351 -18.44 11.87 4.93
N MET A 352 -18.12 11.68 3.64
CA MET A 352 -18.22 12.74 2.63
C MET A 352 -19.64 13.25 2.47
N TRP A 353 -20.62 12.34 2.49
CA TRP A 353 -22.05 12.71 2.49
C TRP A 353 -22.42 13.55 3.72
N THR A 354 -22.04 13.13 4.93
CA THR A 354 -22.31 13.85 6.17
C THR A 354 -21.72 15.25 6.13
N LEU A 355 -20.47 15.38 5.73
CA LEU A 355 -19.77 16.66 5.64
C LEU A 355 -20.43 17.64 4.65
N ALA A 356 -20.94 17.14 3.54
CA ALA A 356 -21.58 17.97 2.52
C ALA A 356 -23.06 18.30 2.81
N ASN A 357 -23.74 17.52 3.68
CA ASN A 357 -25.22 17.61 3.77
C ASN A 357 -25.77 17.80 5.19
N SER A 358 -25.06 17.38 6.27
CA SER A 358 -25.62 17.49 7.61
C SER A 358 -25.66 18.94 8.10
N PRO A 359 -26.81 19.42 8.61
CA PRO A 359 -26.93 20.79 9.17
C PRO A 359 -26.12 20.98 10.46
N ARG A 360 -25.64 19.91 11.09
CA ARG A 360 -24.76 19.94 12.29
C ARG A 360 -23.30 20.22 11.92
N VAL A 361 -22.92 20.12 10.65
CA VAL A 361 -21.59 20.51 10.16
C VAL A 361 -21.54 22.03 10.00
N PRO A 362 -20.47 22.73 10.46
CA PRO A 362 -20.29 24.17 10.25
C PRO A 362 -20.49 24.56 8.79
N VAL A 363 -21.12 25.70 8.56
CA VAL A 363 -21.60 26.09 7.22
C VAL A 363 -20.48 26.19 6.20
N ASP A 364 -19.33 26.74 6.59
CA ASP A 364 -18.13 26.88 5.77
C ASP A 364 -17.52 25.52 5.39
N VAL A 365 -17.47 24.59 6.34
CA VAL A 365 -17.00 23.20 6.09
C VAL A 365 -17.98 22.49 5.16
N ARG A 366 -19.28 22.62 5.41
CA ARG A 366 -20.32 21.98 4.58
C ARG A 366 -20.31 22.50 3.14
N GLU A 367 -20.22 23.81 2.94
CA GLU A 367 -20.14 24.42 1.62
C GLU A 367 -18.86 24.00 0.88
N HIS A 368 -17.73 23.92 1.60
CA HIS A 368 -16.48 23.41 1.05
C HIS A 368 -16.68 21.98 0.51
N PHE A 369 -17.16 21.05 1.33
CA PHE A 369 -17.38 19.66 0.89
C PHE A 369 -18.46 19.54 -0.19
N ALA A 370 -19.52 20.35 -0.15
CA ALA A 370 -20.54 20.38 -1.20
C ALA A 370 -20.02 20.92 -2.54
N SER A 371 -18.93 21.70 -2.53
CA SER A 371 -18.28 22.17 -3.76
C SER A 371 -17.44 21.10 -4.45
N TYR A 372 -17.05 20.02 -3.76
CA TYR A 372 -16.31 18.88 -4.29
C TYR A 372 -17.19 17.67 -4.57
N GLY A 373 -16.64 16.70 -5.29
CA GLY A 373 -17.26 15.40 -5.55
C GLY A 373 -16.31 14.48 -6.28
N LEU A 374 -16.80 13.31 -6.67
CA LEU A 374 -16.03 12.33 -7.42
C LEU A 374 -15.87 12.78 -8.89
N PRO A 375 -14.72 12.54 -9.54
CA PRO A 375 -14.53 12.86 -10.94
C PRO A 375 -15.22 11.83 -11.85
N LYS A 376 -15.82 12.29 -12.96
CA LYS A 376 -16.47 11.42 -13.95
C LYS A 376 -15.48 10.64 -14.83
N ASP A 377 -14.25 11.14 -14.93
CA ASP A 377 -13.19 10.64 -15.80
C ASP A 377 -12.13 9.80 -15.08
N GLU A 378 -12.32 9.53 -13.78
CA GLU A 378 -11.50 8.61 -13.00
C GLU A 378 -12.35 7.47 -12.46
N PHE A 379 -11.76 6.26 -12.36
CA PHE A 379 -12.43 5.09 -11.76
C PHE A 379 -13.84 4.85 -12.32
N ILE A 380 -13.97 4.88 -13.65
CA ILE A 380 -15.26 4.87 -14.35
C ILE A 380 -16.09 3.64 -13.98
N GLU A 381 -15.45 2.47 -13.85
CA GLU A 381 -16.10 1.19 -13.54
C GLU A 381 -16.70 1.16 -12.13
N THR A 382 -16.18 2.00 -11.22
CA THR A 382 -16.63 2.10 -9.83
C THR A 382 -17.40 3.39 -9.53
N GLY A 383 -17.76 4.14 -10.58
CA GLY A 383 -18.54 5.39 -10.46
C GLY A 383 -17.75 6.53 -9.83
N GLY A 384 -16.45 6.61 -10.11
CA GLY A 384 -15.53 7.63 -9.59
C GLY A 384 -14.89 7.28 -8.25
N TRP A 385 -15.18 6.11 -7.68
CA TRP A 385 -14.59 5.66 -6.42
C TRP A 385 -13.30 4.88 -6.67
N PRO A 386 -12.21 5.12 -5.90
CA PRO A 386 -10.95 4.37 -6.08
C PRO A 386 -11.15 2.86 -5.97
N HIS A 387 -10.51 2.11 -6.84
CA HIS A 387 -10.69 0.65 -6.94
C HIS A 387 -9.95 -0.15 -5.86
N MET A 388 -9.05 0.49 -5.07
CA MET A 388 -8.23 -0.18 -4.05
C MET A 388 -8.24 0.59 -2.74
N LEU A 389 -8.40 -0.13 -1.64
CA LEU A 389 -8.18 0.36 -0.28
C LEU A 389 -6.68 0.54 -0.04
N TYR A 390 -6.26 1.63 0.60
CA TYR A 390 -4.87 1.85 0.98
C TYR A 390 -4.47 0.96 2.16
N ILE A 391 -3.86 -0.16 1.83
CA ILE A 391 -3.25 -1.08 2.81
C ILE A 391 -1.89 -0.50 3.19
N ARG A 392 -1.85 0.36 4.21
CA ARG A 392 -0.63 1.02 4.65
C ARG A 392 0.41 0.06 5.21
N GLU A 393 -0.06 -0.99 5.86
CA GLU A 393 0.76 -1.98 6.52
C GLU A 393 -0.06 -3.26 6.75
N ALA A 394 0.50 -4.41 6.45
CA ALA A 394 -0.09 -5.71 6.74
C ALA A 394 0.96 -6.60 7.41
N ARG A 395 1.46 -7.64 6.72
CA ARG A 395 2.61 -8.39 7.19
C ARG A 395 3.90 -7.63 6.90
N ARG A 396 4.87 -7.72 7.79
CA ARG A 396 6.27 -7.36 7.54
C ARG A 396 7.11 -8.60 7.76
N MET A 397 7.93 -8.94 6.77
CA MET A 397 8.82 -10.10 6.83
C MET A 397 9.81 -9.99 8.00
N ILE A 398 10.20 -11.12 8.59
CA ILE A 398 11.36 -11.23 9.48
C ILE A 398 12.49 -11.89 8.69
N GLY A 399 13.20 -11.06 7.92
CA GLY A 399 14.23 -11.49 6.97
C GLY A 399 15.62 -11.60 7.59
N GLU A 400 16.64 -11.71 6.71
CA GLU A 400 18.04 -11.76 7.13
C GLU A 400 18.52 -10.48 7.82
N TYR A 401 17.90 -9.34 7.50
CA TYR A 401 18.16 -8.05 8.11
C TYR A 401 16.84 -7.34 8.39
N VAL A 402 16.67 -6.78 9.58
CA VAL A 402 15.49 -5.98 9.92
C VAL A 402 15.87 -4.51 9.91
N MET A 403 15.24 -3.72 9.03
CA MET A 403 15.32 -2.27 9.03
C MET A 403 14.60 -1.72 10.27
N THR A 404 15.19 -0.74 10.96
CA THR A 404 14.68 -0.20 12.21
C THR A 404 14.79 1.34 12.25
N GLU A 405 14.29 1.95 13.31
CA GLU A 405 14.48 3.39 13.61
C GLU A 405 15.95 3.81 13.52
N HIS A 406 16.90 2.90 13.79
CA HIS A 406 18.33 3.21 13.80
C HIS A 406 18.87 3.53 12.40
N GLU A 407 18.42 2.83 11.36
CA GLU A 407 18.78 3.15 9.97
C GLU A 407 18.15 4.47 9.54
N CYS A 408 16.87 4.69 9.87
CA CYS A 408 16.17 5.93 9.52
C CYS A 408 16.91 7.15 10.10
N ARG A 409 17.37 7.06 11.35
CA ARG A 409 18.13 8.12 12.03
C ARG A 409 19.61 8.18 11.65
N GLY A 410 20.11 7.21 10.88
CA GLY A 410 21.52 7.12 10.48
C GLY A 410 22.47 6.72 11.63
N THR A 411 21.95 6.25 12.76
CA THR A 411 22.77 5.72 13.87
C THR A 411 23.33 4.33 13.58
N ARG A 412 22.69 3.60 12.66
CA ARG A 412 23.18 2.38 12.02
C ARG A 412 23.09 2.53 10.51
N LYS A 413 24.03 1.98 9.76
CA LYS A 413 24.04 2.03 8.30
C LYS A 413 23.83 0.65 7.71
N ALA A 414 23.03 0.56 6.64
CA ALA A 414 22.94 -0.62 5.81
C ALA A 414 24.32 -0.95 5.21
N LEU A 415 24.71 -2.20 5.27
CA LEU A 415 26.01 -2.65 4.73
C LEU A 415 25.92 -2.99 3.25
N ARG A 416 24.73 -3.37 2.78
CA ARG A 416 24.44 -3.79 1.40
C ARG A 416 23.27 -2.99 0.84
N PRO A 417 23.36 -1.64 0.69
CA PRO A 417 22.23 -0.83 0.25
C PRO A 417 21.84 -1.17 -1.19
N ILE A 418 20.55 -1.42 -1.41
CA ILE A 418 19.94 -1.69 -2.72
C ILE A 418 18.99 -0.59 -3.19
N GLY A 419 18.86 0.47 -2.44
CA GLY A 419 18.06 1.65 -2.70
C GLY A 419 18.04 2.54 -1.48
N LEU A 420 17.47 3.75 -1.62
CA LEU A 420 17.33 4.71 -0.52
C LEU A 420 15.86 4.94 -0.18
N ALA A 421 15.59 5.16 1.12
CA ALA A 421 14.36 5.79 1.58
C ALA A 421 14.69 7.15 2.20
N ALA A 422 13.70 8.06 2.24
CA ALA A 422 13.90 9.44 2.66
C ALA A 422 12.65 10.09 3.26
N TYR A 423 11.60 9.33 3.50
CA TYR A 423 10.37 9.87 4.06
C TYR A 423 10.43 9.89 5.60
N THR A 424 9.60 10.74 6.20
CA THR A 424 9.38 10.74 7.65
C THR A 424 8.96 9.36 8.13
N MET A 425 9.41 8.92 9.30
CA MET A 425 8.78 7.81 9.99
C MET A 425 7.34 8.23 10.32
N ASP A 426 6.37 7.62 9.65
CA ASP A 426 4.98 8.04 9.61
C ASP A 426 4.07 6.84 9.88
N SER A 427 3.47 6.84 11.07
CA SER A 427 2.43 5.89 11.46
C SER A 427 1.13 6.63 11.69
N HIS A 428 0.04 6.15 11.09
CA HIS A 428 -1.29 6.67 11.32
C HIS A 428 -1.89 6.14 12.63
N ASN A 429 -2.96 6.79 13.11
CA ASN A 429 -3.69 6.34 14.30
C ASN A 429 -4.10 4.86 14.16
N VAL A 430 -3.87 4.12 15.24
CA VAL A 430 -4.11 2.67 15.30
C VAL A 430 -5.42 2.37 16.02
N GLN A 431 -5.73 3.15 17.06
CA GLN A 431 -6.93 2.97 17.85
C GLN A 431 -7.47 4.30 18.38
N ARG A 432 -8.74 4.25 18.80
CA ARG A 432 -9.42 5.33 19.51
C ARG A 432 -9.94 4.79 20.84
N TYR A 433 -9.74 5.52 21.92
CA TYR A 433 -10.04 5.05 23.28
C TYR A 433 -10.58 6.17 24.15
N VAL A 434 -11.06 5.82 25.35
CA VAL A 434 -11.48 6.78 26.36
C VAL A 434 -10.33 6.98 27.34
N ASP A 435 -9.87 8.23 27.51
CA ASP A 435 -8.78 8.57 28.42
C ASP A 435 -9.25 8.64 29.89
N ALA A 436 -8.31 8.83 30.82
CA ALA A 436 -8.62 8.92 32.26
C ALA A 436 -9.53 10.09 32.65
N SER A 437 -9.67 11.10 31.77
CA SER A 437 -10.58 12.23 31.96
C SER A 437 -12.02 11.93 31.46
N GLY A 438 -12.24 10.76 30.86
CA GLY A 438 -13.51 10.38 30.23
C GLY A 438 -13.72 11.05 28.86
N ALA A 439 -12.65 11.48 28.19
CA ALA A 439 -12.70 12.05 26.85
C ALA A 439 -12.15 11.08 25.80
N VAL A 440 -12.58 11.25 24.56
CA VAL A 440 -12.06 10.49 23.41
C VAL A 440 -10.65 10.94 23.05
N ARG A 441 -9.77 9.97 22.78
CA ARG A 441 -8.42 10.18 22.28
C ARG A 441 -8.08 9.16 21.20
N ASN A 442 -7.18 9.56 20.26
CA ASN A 442 -6.57 8.65 19.31
C ASN A 442 -5.16 8.24 19.80
N GLU A 443 -4.68 7.08 19.35
CA GLU A 443 -3.35 6.56 19.69
C GLU A 443 -2.71 5.93 18.45
N GLY A 444 -1.38 6.07 18.31
CA GLY A 444 -0.54 5.40 17.32
C GLY A 444 0.02 6.30 16.23
N ASP A 445 -0.47 7.53 16.10
CA ASP A 445 0.08 8.49 15.12
C ASP A 445 1.44 9.00 15.60
N VAL A 446 2.49 8.66 14.85
CA VAL A 446 3.87 9.09 15.09
C VAL A 446 4.45 9.64 13.80
N GLN A 447 4.86 10.90 13.80
CA GLN A 447 5.46 11.56 12.65
C GLN A 447 6.79 12.19 13.04
N VAL A 448 7.90 11.49 12.73
CA VAL A 448 9.26 11.92 13.07
C VAL A 448 10.15 11.91 11.83
N GLY A 449 10.58 13.08 11.40
CA GLY A 449 11.45 13.30 10.26
C GLY A 449 12.72 14.06 10.62
N GLY A 450 13.31 14.74 9.62
CA GLY A 450 14.50 15.59 9.80
C GLY A 450 15.83 14.85 9.67
N PHE A 451 15.80 13.60 9.19
CA PHE A 451 16.99 12.81 8.87
C PHE A 451 17.25 12.78 7.35
N PRO A 452 18.51 12.59 6.92
CA PRO A 452 18.85 12.45 5.50
C PRO A 452 18.35 11.13 4.92
N PRO A 453 18.37 10.96 3.58
CA PRO A 453 18.16 9.66 2.96
C PRO A 453 19.06 8.58 3.58
N TYR A 454 18.54 7.36 3.69
CA TYR A 454 19.24 6.22 4.25
C TYR A 454 19.08 4.97 3.38
N GLY A 455 20.10 4.10 3.40
CA GLY A 455 20.11 2.87 2.60
C GLY A 455 19.21 1.78 3.17
N ILE A 456 18.55 1.03 2.27
CA ILE A 456 17.81 -0.20 2.59
C ILE A 456 18.72 -1.38 2.30
N ASP A 457 19.00 -2.23 3.31
CA ASP A 457 19.89 -3.38 3.17
C ASP A 457 19.28 -4.50 2.31
N TYR A 458 20.09 -5.14 1.49
CA TYR A 458 19.66 -6.29 0.67
C TYR A 458 19.02 -7.41 1.51
N GLY A 459 19.54 -7.65 2.71
CA GLY A 459 18.95 -8.63 3.63
C GLY A 459 17.53 -8.31 4.07
N ALA A 460 17.06 -7.06 3.90
CA ALA A 460 15.70 -6.69 4.24
C ALA A 460 14.66 -7.22 3.24
N VAL A 461 15.08 -7.58 2.03
CA VAL A 461 14.20 -8.19 1.01
C VAL A 461 14.38 -9.71 0.90
N LEU A 462 15.27 -10.30 1.71
CA LEU A 462 15.56 -11.73 1.74
C LEU A 462 14.88 -12.39 2.96
N PRO A 463 14.12 -13.47 2.78
CA PRO A 463 13.69 -14.35 3.88
C PRO A 463 14.89 -14.91 4.64
N GLN A 464 14.67 -15.49 5.82
CA GLN A 464 15.66 -16.37 6.42
C GLN A 464 15.95 -17.53 5.46
N ARG A 465 17.23 -17.81 5.18
CA ARG A 465 17.66 -18.85 4.21
C ARG A 465 17.05 -20.23 4.51
N ALA A 466 16.89 -20.58 5.78
CA ALA A 466 16.30 -21.84 6.19
C ALA A 466 14.79 -21.95 5.83
N GLU A 467 14.12 -20.81 5.69
CA GLU A 467 12.68 -20.76 5.39
C GLU A 467 12.40 -20.74 3.89
N CYS A 468 13.12 -19.90 3.12
CA CYS A 468 12.92 -19.81 1.68
C CYS A 468 14.20 -19.35 0.97
N THR A 469 14.56 -20.04 -0.14
CA THR A 469 15.83 -19.81 -0.87
C THR A 469 15.66 -19.09 -2.20
N ASN A 470 14.45 -18.87 -2.69
CA ASN A 470 14.17 -18.30 -4.01
C ASN A 470 13.02 -17.28 -4.01
N LEU A 471 12.80 -16.61 -2.88
CA LEU A 471 11.81 -15.53 -2.73
C LEU A 471 12.52 -14.20 -2.43
N LEU A 472 12.00 -13.13 -3.01
CA LEU A 472 12.37 -11.74 -2.73
C LEU A 472 11.10 -10.95 -2.38
N VAL A 473 11.17 -10.01 -1.41
CA VAL A 473 9.98 -9.33 -0.86
C VAL A 473 10.23 -7.81 -0.80
N PRO A 474 9.97 -7.06 -1.89
CA PRO A 474 10.23 -5.63 -1.95
C PRO A 474 9.19 -4.77 -1.22
N VAL A 475 7.95 -5.23 -1.03
CA VAL A 475 6.85 -4.46 -0.45
C VAL A 475 6.65 -4.77 1.03
N CYS A 476 6.33 -6.01 1.38
CA CYS A 476 6.24 -6.49 2.76
C CYS A 476 7.62 -6.84 3.35
N LEU A 477 8.63 -6.01 3.06
CA LEU A 477 10.02 -6.25 3.43
C LEU A 477 10.23 -6.31 4.95
N SER A 478 11.41 -6.76 5.34
CA SER A 478 11.79 -6.89 6.75
C SER A 478 12.12 -5.54 7.37
N ALA A 479 11.17 -5.00 8.12
CA ALA A 479 11.30 -3.74 8.85
C ALA A 479 10.45 -3.76 10.12
N SER A 480 10.85 -3.01 11.16
CA SER A 480 9.99 -2.72 12.29
C SER A 480 8.80 -1.84 11.86
N HIS A 481 7.72 -1.83 12.65
CA HIS A 481 6.55 -1.01 12.36
C HIS A 481 6.91 0.44 12.04
N ILE A 482 7.71 1.08 12.89
CA ILE A 482 8.02 2.50 12.71
C ILE A 482 8.98 2.78 11.54
N ALA A 483 9.95 1.90 11.30
CA ALA A 483 10.84 2.02 10.13
C ALA A 483 10.08 1.78 8.83
N TYR A 484 9.15 0.82 8.83
CA TYR A 484 8.26 0.58 7.69
C TYR A 484 7.44 1.82 7.33
N GLY A 485 7.00 2.61 8.32
CA GLY A 485 6.32 3.89 8.12
C GLY A 485 7.11 4.90 7.27
N SER A 486 8.45 4.81 7.25
CA SER A 486 9.32 5.63 6.38
C SER A 486 9.62 4.98 5.03
N ILE A 487 9.59 3.65 4.95
CA ILE A 487 9.99 2.88 3.75
C ILE A 487 8.81 2.68 2.79
N ARG A 488 7.58 2.54 3.29
CA ARG A 488 6.35 2.17 2.57
C ARG A 488 5.86 3.19 1.54
N MET A 489 6.75 3.87 0.86
CA MET A 489 6.43 4.87 -0.16
C MET A 489 6.48 4.24 -1.55
N GLU A 490 5.49 4.52 -2.40
CA GLU A 490 5.39 3.93 -3.74
C GLU A 490 6.68 4.06 -4.58
N PRO A 491 7.39 5.22 -4.60
CA PRO A 491 8.67 5.31 -5.31
C PRO A 491 9.74 4.38 -4.74
N VAL A 492 9.72 4.14 -3.42
CA VAL A 492 10.67 3.22 -2.77
C VAL A 492 10.34 1.78 -3.14
N PHE A 493 9.06 1.41 -3.20
CA PHE A 493 8.65 0.09 -3.69
C PHE A 493 9.08 -0.16 -5.13
N MET A 494 9.00 0.85 -6.01
CA MET A 494 9.52 0.76 -7.39
C MET A 494 11.05 0.53 -7.39
N VAL A 495 11.82 1.27 -6.58
CA VAL A 495 13.26 1.12 -6.41
C VAL A 495 13.61 -0.30 -5.95
N LEU A 496 12.92 -0.80 -4.93
CA LEU A 496 13.14 -2.14 -4.39
C LEU A 496 12.70 -3.24 -5.36
N GLY A 497 11.62 -3.02 -6.11
CA GLY A 497 11.15 -3.93 -7.16
C GLY A 497 12.20 -4.14 -8.24
N GLU A 498 12.78 -3.06 -8.78
CA GLU A 498 13.90 -3.13 -9.73
C GLU A 498 15.12 -3.84 -9.12
N SER A 499 15.47 -3.50 -7.89
CA SER A 499 16.62 -4.10 -7.21
C SER A 499 16.44 -5.60 -6.98
N CYS A 500 15.24 -6.05 -6.63
CA CYS A 500 14.89 -7.47 -6.51
C CYS A 500 14.98 -8.18 -7.87
N ALA A 501 14.51 -7.54 -8.95
CA ALA A 501 14.60 -8.10 -10.30
C ALA A 501 16.05 -8.27 -10.76
N VAL A 502 16.91 -7.27 -10.52
CA VAL A 502 18.34 -7.34 -10.82
C VAL A 502 19.03 -8.44 -10.01
N ALA A 503 18.67 -8.60 -8.72
CA ALA A 503 19.19 -9.69 -7.89
C ALA A 503 18.72 -11.07 -8.40
N ALA A 504 17.44 -11.19 -8.81
CA ALA A 504 16.89 -12.41 -9.40
C ALA A 504 17.60 -12.76 -10.72
N ASP A 505 17.84 -11.76 -11.59
CA ASP A 505 18.56 -11.94 -12.84
C ASP A 505 19.99 -12.47 -12.61
N LEU A 506 20.72 -11.88 -11.67
CA LEU A 506 22.06 -12.33 -11.26
C LEU A 506 22.04 -13.76 -10.72
N ALA A 507 21.09 -14.08 -9.83
CA ALA A 507 20.95 -15.42 -9.26
C ALA A 507 20.73 -16.47 -10.38
N LEU A 508 19.85 -16.15 -11.35
CA LEU A 508 19.55 -17.01 -12.49
C LEU A 508 20.74 -17.16 -13.44
N GLU A 509 21.45 -16.08 -13.73
CA GLU A 509 22.64 -16.08 -14.60
C GLU A 509 23.77 -16.93 -14.01
N ARG A 510 24.01 -16.80 -12.70
CA ARG A 510 25.07 -17.52 -11.98
C ARG A 510 24.66 -18.93 -11.54
N GLY A 511 23.37 -19.28 -11.64
CA GLY A 511 22.86 -20.57 -11.17
C GLY A 511 22.94 -20.73 -9.64
N VAL A 512 22.83 -19.63 -8.89
CA VAL A 512 22.90 -19.60 -7.41
C VAL A 512 21.56 -19.22 -6.79
N GLY A 513 21.42 -19.39 -5.46
CA GLY A 513 20.28 -18.86 -4.71
C GLY A 513 20.32 -17.34 -4.61
N VAL A 514 19.15 -16.70 -4.34
CA VAL A 514 19.09 -15.23 -4.17
C VAL A 514 19.94 -14.73 -2.99
N HIS A 515 20.18 -15.57 -1.99
CA HIS A 515 21.06 -15.28 -0.86
C HIS A 515 22.56 -15.31 -1.21
N ASP A 516 22.93 -15.98 -2.31
CA ASP A 516 24.31 -16.19 -2.72
C ASP A 516 24.75 -15.21 -3.82
N VAL A 517 23.88 -14.22 -4.12
CA VAL A 517 24.22 -13.13 -5.05
C VAL A 517 25.34 -12.29 -4.46
N GLU A 518 26.44 -12.17 -5.20
CA GLU A 518 27.59 -11.36 -4.78
C GLU A 518 27.20 -9.87 -4.78
N TYR A 519 27.16 -9.26 -3.60
CA TYR A 519 26.67 -7.88 -3.46
C TYR A 519 27.48 -6.86 -4.29
N ARG A 520 28.77 -7.06 -4.44
CA ARG A 520 29.60 -6.16 -5.28
C ARG A 520 29.12 -6.13 -6.74
N GLU A 521 28.72 -7.28 -7.26
CA GLU A 521 28.17 -7.40 -8.61
C GLU A 521 26.75 -6.81 -8.69
N LEU A 522 25.91 -7.11 -7.71
CA LEU A 522 24.57 -6.50 -7.58
C LEU A 522 24.66 -4.97 -7.55
N ARG A 523 25.51 -4.43 -6.68
CA ARG A 523 25.72 -2.97 -6.58
C ARG A 523 26.16 -2.36 -7.90
N ALA A 524 27.08 -3.00 -8.62
CA ALA A 524 27.55 -2.52 -9.91
C ALA A 524 26.42 -2.46 -10.95
N ARG A 525 25.53 -3.47 -11.00
CA ARG A 525 24.37 -3.47 -11.90
C ARG A 525 23.32 -2.43 -11.52
N LEU A 526 23.05 -2.27 -10.22
CA LEU A 526 22.13 -1.24 -9.74
C LEU A 526 22.60 0.17 -10.10
N LEU A 527 23.90 0.46 -9.94
CA LEU A 527 24.47 1.74 -10.36
C LEU A 527 24.43 1.94 -11.87
N ALA A 528 24.66 0.88 -12.67
CA ALA A 528 24.50 0.93 -14.12
C ALA A 528 23.06 1.19 -14.55
N ALA A 529 22.08 0.70 -13.78
CA ALA A 529 20.65 0.99 -13.92
C ALA A 529 20.25 2.37 -13.37
N GLN A 530 21.22 3.21 -12.98
CA GLN A 530 21.02 4.56 -12.43
C GLN A 530 20.27 4.59 -11.08
N GLN A 531 20.31 3.51 -10.29
CA GLN A 531 19.83 3.52 -8.92
C GLN A 531 20.75 4.38 -8.04
N VAL A 532 20.12 5.02 -7.02
CA VAL A 532 20.84 5.82 -6.02
C VAL A 532 21.02 4.95 -4.77
N LEU A 533 22.28 4.75 -4.36
CA LEU A 533 22.62 3.87 -3.24
C LEU A 533 23.32 4.58 -2.08
N GLU A 534 23.72 5.86 -2.29
CA GLU A 534 24.43 6.70 -1.32
C GLU A 534 23.91 8.14 -1.35
#